data_d1108d611479af3a8a054976a4601744
#
_entry.id   d1108d611479af3a8a054976a4601744
#
_cell.length_a   1.000
_cell.length_b   1.000
_cell.length_c   1.000
_cell.angle_alpha   90.00
_cell.angle_beta   90.00
_cell.angle_gamma   90.00
#
_symmetry.space_group_name_H-M   'P 1'
#
loop_
_entity.id
_entity.type
_entity.pdbx_description
1 polymer ?
#
loop_
_entity_poly.entity_id
_entity_poly.type
_entity_poly.pdbx_seq_one_letter_code
_entity_poly.pdbx_strand_id
1 'polypeptide(L)' 'MIDAKKVEELISRKTELIAETEVYIAIGDFISSNMDRCKNERNYFEWQAWIDALNDVTAKLKNLDEKHKDVLKQLKEMC' A
#
# COMPACT_ATOMS: atom_id res chain seq x y z
N MET A 1 18.80 -25.33 -10.79
CA MET A 1 18.74 -24.49 -12.01
C MET A 1 17.73 -23.39 -11.82
N ILE A 2 18.10 -22.16 -12.13
CA ILE A 2 17.22 -21.00 -11.98
C ILE A 2 16.30 -20.91 -13.21
N ASP A 3 15.01 -20.84 -12.98
CA ASP A 3 14.02 -20.64 -14.04
C ASP A 3 13.88 -19.13 -14.31
N ALA A 4 14.51 -18.66 -15.39
CA ALA A 4 14.52 -17.25 -15.77
C ALA A 4 13.11 -16.68 -15.97
N LYS A 5 12.19 -17.47 -16.51
CA LYS A 5 10.80 -17.07 -16.72
C LYS A 5 10.09 -16.81 -15.40
N LYS A 6 10.33 -17.67 -14.40
CA LYS A 6 9.77 -17.52 -13.05
C LYS A 6 10.32 -16.27 -12.36
N VAL A 7 11.61 -16.00 -12.50
CA VAL A 7 12.24 -14.78 -11.98
C VAL A 7 11.61 -13.54 -12.61
N GLU A 8 11.40 -13.55 -13.92
CA GLU A 8 10.75 -12.47 -14.66
C GLU A 8 9.35 -12.18 -14.12
N GLU A 9 8.55 -13.22 -13.93
CA GLU A 9 7.19 -13.11 -13.38
C GLU A 9 7.20 -12.51 -11.99
N LEU A 10 8.11 -12.95 -11.11
CA LEU A 10 8.23 -12.46 -9.74
C LEU A 10 8.66 -10.99 -9.70
N ILE A 11 9.60 -10.59 -10.56
CA ILE A 11 10.04 -9.19 -10.65
C ILE A 11 8.93 -8.30 -11.16
N SER A 12 8.17 -8.74 -12.18
CA SER A 12 7.01 -8.00 -12.67
C SER A 12 5.97 -7.80 -11.59
N ARG A 13 5.67 -8.85 -10.83
CA ARG A 13 4.74 -8.79 -9.71
C ARG A 13 5.22 -7.84 -8.62
N LYS A 14 6.51 -7.89 -8.30
CA LYS A 14 7.13 -6.97 -7.33
C LYS A 14 6.94 -5.51 -7.78
N THR A 15 7.20 -5.22 -9.05
CA THR A 15 7.06 -3.89 -9.63
C THR A 15 5.62 -3.39 -9.53
N GLU A 16 4.64 -4.24 -9.85
CA GLU A 16 3.22 -3.91 -9.72
C GLU A 16 2.83 -3.59 -8.28
N LEU A 17 3.31 -4.39 -7.32
CA LEU A 17 3.02 -4.21 -5.91
C LEU A 17 3.61 -2.89 -5.38
N ILE A 18 4.81 -2.52 -5.83
CA ILE A 18 5.44 -1.25 -5.48
C ILE A 18 4.61 -0.09 -6.02
N ALA A 19 4.18 -0.16 -7.27
CA ALA A 19 3.35 0.88 -7.89
C ALA A 19 2.03 1.06 -7.16
N GLU A 20 1.34 -0.03 -6.82
CA GLU A 20 0.10 0.03 -6.04
C GLU A 20 0.33 0.62 -4.65
N THR A 21 1.42 0.24 -3.99
CA THR A 21 1.78 0.77 -2.68
C THR A 21 1.97 2.27 -2.73
N GLU A 22 2.66 2.80 -3.73
CA GLU A 22 2.87 4.24 -3.92
C GLU A 22 1.55 4.98 -4.10
N VAL A 23 0.60 4.40 -4.85
CA VAL A 23 -0.73 4.99 -5.04
C VAL A 23 -1.46 5.12 -3.70
N TYR A 24 -1.47 4.06 -2.89
CA TYR A 24 -2.15 4.08 -1.60
C TYR A 24 -1.46 4.98 -0.58
N ILE A 25 -0.13 5.13 -0.64
CA ILE A 25 0.60 6.09 0.19
C ILE A 25 0.16 7.51 -0.17
N ALA A 26 0.06 7.83 -1.46
CA ALA A 26 -0.40 9.13 -1.92
C ALA A 26 -1.85 9.42 -1.47
N ILE A 27 -2.73 8.42 -1.55
CA ILE A 27 -4.11 8.52 -1.06
C ILE A 27 -4.12 8.77 0.45
N GLY A 28 -3.29 8.05 1.21
CA GLY A 28 -3.15 8.24 2.65
C GLY A 28 -2.70 9.65 3.01
N ASP A 29 -1.75 10.20 2.29
CA ASP A 29 -1.27 11.58 2.50
C ASP A 29 -2.37 12.60 2.22
N PHE A 30 -3.16 12.38 1.16
CA PHE A 30 -4.30 13.23 0.83
C PHE A 30 -5.35 13.19 1.95
N ILE A 31 -5.67 11.99 2.47
CA ILE A 31 -6.61 11.82 3.57
C ILE A 31 -6.10 12.53 4.82
N SER A 32 -4.83 12.37 5.17
CA SER A 32 -4.21 12.99 6.33
C SER A 32 -4.29 14.51 6.26
N SER A 33 -4.05 15.11 5.09
CA SER A 33 -4.17 16.54 4.87
C SER A 33 -5.60 17.02 5.12
N ASN A 34 -6.60 16.26 4.66
CA ASN A 34 -8.01 16.59 4.88
C ASN A 34 -8.42 16.43 6.36
N MET A 35 -7.85 15.45 7.06
CA MET A 35 -8.07 15.28 8.49
C MET A 35 -7.55 16.49 9.26
N ASP A 36 -6.37 16.98 8.95
CA ASP A 36 -5.79 18.17 9.58
C ASP A 36 -6.65 19.40 9.32
N ARG A 37 -7.14 19.57 8.09
CA ARG A 37 -8.06 20.66 7.76
C ARG A 37 -9.34 20.58 8.59
N CYS A 38 -9.96 19.41 8.65
CA CYS A 38 -11.19 19.20 9.41
C CYS A 38 -11.01 19.49 10.89
N LYS A 39 -9.86 19.08 11.45
CA LYS A 39 -9.52 19.34 12.84
C LYS A 39 -9.40 20.84 13.11
N ASN A 40 -8.73 21.57 12.21
CA ASN A 40 -8.56 23.02 12.33
C ASN A 40 -9.90 23.77 12.21
N GLU A 41 -10.79 23.30 11.35
CA GLU A 41 -12.14 23.85 11.16
C GLU A 41 -13.15 23.36 12.19
N ARG A 42 -12.75 22.45 13.08
CA ARG A 42 -13.60 21.79 14.07
C ARG A 42 -14.77 21.03 13.43
N ASN A 43 -14.58 20.53 12.22
CA ASN A 43 -15.56 19.72 11.51
C ASN A 43 -15.34 18.24 11.84
N TYR A 44 -15.78 17.82 13.02
CA TYR A 44 -15.53 16.46 13.51
C TYR A 44 -16.36 15.40 12.79
N PHE A 45 -17.49 15.77 12.21
CA PHE A 45 -18.31 14.84 11.42
C PHE A 45 -17.58 14.41 10.15
N GLU A 46 -17.05 15.36 9.39
CA GLU A 46 -16.25 15.07 8.19
C GLU A 46 -14.94 14.37 8.57
N TRP A 47 -14.31 14.77 9.68
CA TRP A 47 -13.09 14.16 10.18
C TRP A 47 -13.27 12.65 10.40
N GLN A 48 -14.40 12.23 10.97
CA GLN A 48 -14.69 10.81 11.19
C GLN A 48 -14.77 10.04 9.87
N ALA A 49 -15.36 10.64 8.83
CA ALA A 49 -15.41 10.03 7.50
C ALA A 49 -14.01 9.83 6.92
N TRP A 50 -13.10 10.78 7.13
CA TRP A 50 -11.71 10.66 6.69
C TRP A 50 -10.95 9.59 7.48
N ILE A 51 -11.22 9.43 8.76
CA ILE A 51 -10.64 8.35 9.58
C ILE A 51 -11.06 6.99 9.02
N ASP A 52 -12.32 6.81 8.69
CA ASP A 52 -12.82 5.56 8.12
C ASP A 52 -12.11 5.25 6.80
N ALA A 53 -11.94 6.25 5.94
CA ALA A 53 -11.20 6.11 4.70
C ALA A 53 -9.72 5.75 4.94
N LEU A 54 -9.09 6.36 5.95
CA LEU A 54 -7.70 6.05 6.30
C LEU A 54 -7.54 4.61 6.79
N ASN A 55 -8.50 4.11 7.55
CA ASN A 55 -8.49 2.71 8.01
C ASN A 55 -8.53 1.75 6.83
N ASP A 56 -9.33 2.03 5.80
CA ASP A 56 -9.39 1.22 4.58
C ASP A 56 -8.07 1.23 3.83
N VAL A 57 -7.43 2.40 3.69
CA VAL A 57 -6.13 2.53 3.04
C VAL A 57 -5.06 1.77 3.81
N THR A 58 -5.07 1.88 5.15
CA THR A 58 -4.12 1.17 6.01
C THR A 58 -4.25 -0.34 5.85
N ALA A 59 -5.47 -0.86 5.78
CA ALA A 59 -5.71 -2.29 5.57
C ALA A 59 -5.18 -2.75 4.21
N LYS A 60 -5.36 -1.95 3.16
CA LYS A 60 -4.84 -2.26 1.83
C LYS A 60 -3.32 -2.24 1.78
N LEU A 61 -2.69 -1.26 2.44
CA LEU A 61 -1.23 -1.18 2.54
C LEU A 61 -0.65 -2.39 3.26
N LYS A 62 -1.28 -2.82 4.34
CA LYS A 62 -0.87 -4.02 5.07
C LYS A 62 -0.93 -5.26 4.18
N ASN A 63 -2.01 -5.42 3.42
CA ASN A 63 -2.19 -6.54 2.50
C ASN A 63 -1.12 -6.52 1.39
N LEU A 64 -0.82 -5.36 0.82
CA LEU A 64 0.23 -5.20 -0.19
C LEU A 64 1.61 -5.53 0.38
N ASP A 65 1.89 -5.11 1.61
CA ASP A 65 3.15 -5.42 2.30
C ASP A 65 3.33 -6.93 2.47
N GLU A 66 2.29 -7.65 2.87
CA GLU A 66 2.31 -9.10 3.01
C GLU A 66 2.57 -9.80 1.67
N LYS A 67 1.92 -9.34 0.61
CA LYS A 67 2.14 -9.87 -0.74
C LYS A 67 3.57 -9.60 -1.22
N HIS A 68 4.10 -8.41 -0.94
CA HIS A 68 5.47 -8.05 -1.30
C HIS A 68 6.49 -8.92 -0.57
N LYS A 69 6.29 -9.17 0.71
CA LYS A 69 7.14 -10.07 1.50
C LYS A 69 7.13 -11.48 0.94
N ASP A 70 5.97 -11.97 0.49
CA ASP A 70 5.87 -13.30 -0.13
C ASP A 70 6.67 -13.38 -1.43
N VAL A 71 6.58 -12.37 -2.27
CA VAL A 71 7.35 -12.29 -3.52
C VAL A 71 8.85 -12.29 -3.23
N LEU A 72 9.30 -11.49 -2.26
CA LEU A 72 10.70 -11.44 -1.85
C LEU A 72 11.19 -12.78 -1.31
N LYS A 73 10.35 -13.48 -0.55
CA LYS A 73 10.66 -14.81 -0.03
C LYS A 73 10.87 -15.80 -1.19
N GLN A 74 9.97 -15.80 -2.16
CA GLN A 74 10.09 -16.67 -3.33
C GLN A 74 11.36 -16.38 -4.14
N LEU A 75 11.71 -15.10 -4.30
CA LEU A 75 12.95 -14.72 -4.99
C LEU A 75 14.19 -15.21 -4.23
N LYS A 76 14.18 -15.12 -2.91
CA LYS A 76 15.28 -15.64 -2.07
C LYS A 76 15.42 -17.14 -2.19
N GLU A 77 14.33 -17.88 -2.23
CA GLU A 77 14.34 -19.34 -2.36
C GLU A 77 14.90 -19.81 -3.69
N MET A 78 14.89 -18.95 -4.70
CA MET A 78 15.44 -19.25 -6.04
C MET A 78 16.93 -18.98 -6.16
N CYS A 79 17.54 -18.33 -5.20
CA CYS A 79 18.99 -18.05 -5.17
C CYS A 79 19.78 -19.14 -4.38
#